data_7fdbb874fe23a9cf1d2f63999ea78c69
#
_entry.id   7fdbb874fe23a9cf1d2f63999ea78c69
#
_cell.length_a   1.000
_cell.length_b   1.000
_cell.length_c   1.000
_cell.angle_alpha   90.00
_cell.angle_beta   90.00
_cell.angle_gamma   90.00
#
_symmetry.space_group_name_H-M   'P 1'
#
loop_
_entity.id
_entity.type
_entity.pdbx_description
1 polymer ?
#
loop_
_entity_poly.entity_id
_entity_poly.type
_entity_poly.pdbx_seq_one_letter_code
_entity_poly.pdbx_strand_id
1 'polypeptide(L)'
;MKKDDRFAELDASGITAECLVETSDGWDGSPLPNYPEGTPVISIYRYVFPPHSVTADHFHKIINCGVVTKGQITLVCANGREKTVMAGEAVVEIDGEVHHGENCGDIPAEVIMFYAGDGKIPFSFPA
;
A
#
# COMPACT_ATOMS: atom_id res chain seq x y z
N MET A 1 -1.64 6.26 -26.51
CA MET A 1 -1.41 5.40 -25.33
C MET A 1 -1.08 3.98 -25.78
N LYS A 2 -0.02 3.42 -25.25
CA LYS A 2 0.36 2.05 -25.60
C LYS A 2 -0.64 1.07 -24.96
N LYS A 3 -1.14 0.13 -25.75
CA LYS A 3 -2.01 -0.94 -25.28
C LYS A 3 -1.22 -1.90 -24.40
N ASP A 4 -1.80 -2.30 -23.28
CA ASP A 4 -1.21 -3.30 -22.39
C ASP A 4 -1.72 -4.69 -22.82
N ASP A 5 -0.83 -5.51 -23.40
CA ASP A 5 -1.18 -6.84 -23.91
C ASP A 5 -1.60 -7.82 -22.81
N ARG A 6 -1.30 -7.50 -21.55
CA ARG A 6 -1.73 -8.32 -20.41
C ARG A 6 -3.23 -8.25 -20.17
N PHE A 7 -3.94 -7.33 -20.86
CA PHE A 7 -5.39 -7.15 -20.74
C PHE A 7 -6.10 -7.38 -22.08
N ALA A 8 -5.58 -8.27 -22.92
CA ALA A 8 -6.15 -8.50 -24.24
C ALA A 8 -7.65 -8.90 -24.20
N GLU A 9 -8.09 -9.59 -23.15
CA GLU A 9 -9.49 -10.01 -22.98
C GLU A 9 -10.45 -8.84 -22.77
N LEU A 10 -9.95 -7.66 -22.47
CA LEU A 10 -10.80 -6.47 -22.26
C LEU A 10 -11.10 -5.70 -23.54
N ASP A 11 -10.37 -5.98 -24.63
CA ASP A 11 -10.38 -5.16 -25.85
C ASP A 11 -11.76 -4.87 -26.41
N ALA A 12 -12.64 -5.87 -26.48
CA ALA A 12 -13.96 -5.74 -27.10
C ALA A 12 -15.09 -5.60 -26.06
N SER A 13 -14.75 -5.53 -24.77
CA SER A 13 -15.74 -5.57 -23.70
C SER A 13 -16.32 -4.21 -23.32
N GLY A 14 -15.63 -3.12 -23.64
CA GLY A 14 -15.94 -1.79 -23.14
C GLY A 14 -15.43 -1.56 -21.71
N ILE A 15 -14.79 -2.57 -21.08
CA ILE A 15 -14.18 -2.45 -19.77
C ILE A 15 -12.83 -1.75 -19.93
N THR A 16 -12.54 -0.79 -19.04
CA THR A 16 -11.26 -0.08 -19.06
C THR A 16 -10.42 -0.53 -17.86
N ALA A 17 -9.10 -0.50 -18.04
CA ALA A 17 -8.15 -0.77 -16.97
C ALA A 17 -7.16 0.40 -16.86
N GLU A 18 -7.01 0.93 -15.65
CA GLU A 18 -6.06 1.99 -15.37
C GLU A 18 -5.01 1.45 -14.41
N CYS A 19 -3.74 1.57 -14.75
CA CYS A 19 -2.66 1.19 -13.86
C CYS A 19 -2.45 2.28 -12.80
N LEU A 20 -2.74 1.96 -11.55
CA LEU A 20 -2.53 2.89 -10.44
C LEU A 20 -1.08 2.89 -9.97
N VAL A 21 -0.42 1.73 -10.03
CA VAL A 21 1.00 1.60 -9.71
C VAL A 21 1.53 0.28 -10.27
N GLU A 22 2.76 0.30 -10.73
CA GLU A 22 3.50 -0.91 -11.11
C GLU A 22 4.97 -0.62 -10.79
N THR A 23 5.52 -1.36 -9.83
CA THR A 23 6.85 -1.04 -9.31
C THR A 23 7.47 -2.25 -8.61
N SER A 24 8.78 -2.26 -8.53
CA SER A 24 9.54 -3.20 -7.68
C SER A 24 10.10 -2.50 -6.45
N ASP A 25 9.72 -1.23 -6.22
CA ASP A 25 10.18 -0.45 -5.08
C ASP A 25 9.00 0.04 -4.24
N GLY A 26 9.23 0.26 -2.95
CA GLY A 26 8.30 0.94 -2.07
C GLY A 26 8.18 2.42 -2.43
N TRP A 27 7.26 3.12 -1.77
CA TRP A 27 6.97 4.53 -2.11
C TRP A 27 8.17 5.48 -1.91
N ASP A 28 9.15 5.09 -1.12
CA ASP A 28 10.36 5.89 -0.89
C ASP A 28 11.53 5.51 -1.81
N GLY A 29 11.32 4.58 -2.75
CA GLY A 29 12.34 4.09 -3.67
C GLY A 29 13.18 2.94 -3.14
N SER A 30 12.93 2.45 -1.92
CA SER A 30 13.63 1.29 -1.38
C SER A 30 13.12 -0.01 -2.03
N PRO A 31 14.00 -1.02 -2.25
CA PRO A 31 13.58 -2.26 -2.87
C PRO A 31 12.50 -3.00 -2.08
N LEU A 32 11.58 -3.63 -2.78
CA LEU A 32 10.61 -4.52 -2.14
C LEU A 32 11.30 -5.79 -1.66
N PRO A 33 10.76 -6.46 -0.62
CA PRO A 33 11.25 -7.78 -0.24
C PRO A 33 10.92 -8.80 -1.32
N ASN A 34 11.61 -9.95 -1.29
CA ASN A 34 11.29 -11.07 -2.17
C ASN A 34 9.89 -11.60 -1.85
N TYR A 35 9.32 -12.33 -2.79
CA TYR A 35 8.09 -13.08 -2.52
C TYR A 35 8.32 -14.04 -1.34
N PRO A 36 7.29 -14.29 -0.51
CA PRO A 36 7.42 -15.28 0.55
C PRO A 36 7.65 -16.67 -0.05
N GLU A 37 8.42 -17.49 0.65
CA GLU A 37 8.65 -18.87 0.22
C GLU A 37 7.42 -19.74 0.49
N GLY A 38 7.22 -20.76 -0.34
CA GLY A 38 6.15 -21.72 -0.19
C GLY A 38 4.81 -21.19 -0.69
N THR A 39 3.74 -21.71 -0.13
CA THR A 39 2.38 -21.32 -0.51
C THR A 39 2.04 -19.97 0.07
N PRO A 40 1.69 -18.98 -0.75
CA PRO A 40 1.36 -17.66 -0.23
C PRO A 40 0.00 -17.64 0.46
N VAL A 41 -0.14 -16.79 1.46
CA VAL A 41 -1.42 -16.46 2.08
C VAL A 41 -1.69 -14.99 1.79
N ILE A 42 -2.81 -14.73 1.14
CA ILE A 42 -3.23 -13.38 0.76
C ILE A 42 -4.19 -12.86 1.81
N SER A 43 -3.96 -11.64 2.27
CA SER A 43 -4.85 -10.95 3.22
C SER A 43 -5.19 -9.57 2.69
N ILE A 44 -6.44 -9.18 2.81
CA ILE A 44 -6.91 -7.85 2.41
C ILE A 44 -7.70 -7.27 3.56
N TYR A 45 -7.31 -6.08 4.01
CA TYR A 45 -7.94 -5.39 5.14
C TYR A 45 -8.44 -4.01 4.76
N ARG A 46 -9.54 -3.61 5.36
CA ARG A 46 -10.03 -2.23 5.30
C ARG A 46 -9.61 -1.54 6.60
N TYR A 47 -8.78 -0.52 6.48
CA TYR A 47 -8.41 0.33 7.61
C TYR A 47 -9.21 1.62 7.55
N VAL A 48 -9.74 2.03 8.68
CA VAL A 48 -10.39 3.32 8.82
C VAL A 48 -9.60 4.14 9.83
N PHE A 49 -9.10 5.27 9.38
CA PHE A 49 -8.33 6.20 10.21
C PHE A 49 -9.26 7.34 10.62
N PRO A 50 -9.61 7.45 11.89
CA PRO A 50 -10.35 8.63 12.36
C PRO A 50 -9.57 9.92 12.03
N PRO A 51 -10.25 11.07 11.95
CA PRO A 51 -9.54 12.33 11.77
C PRO A 51 -8.44 12.52 12.81
N HIS A 52 -7.26 13.01 12.38
CA HIS A 52 -6.11 13.30 13.22
C HIS A 52 -5.50 12.11 13.96
N SER A 53 -5.81 10.88 13.51
CA SER A 53 -5.21 9.66 14.07
C SER A 53 -3.81 9.43 13.51
N VAL A 54 -2.97 8.78 14.32
CA VAL A 54 -1.56 8.48 13.98
C VAL A 54 -1.28 7.05 14.43
N THR A 55 -0.69 6.24 13.55
CA THR A 55 -0.24 4.90 13.95
C THR A 55 1.06 5.01 14.74
N ALA A 56 1.33 4.02 15.60
CA ALA A 56 2.64 3.91 16.23
C ALA A 56 3.71 3.64 15.17
N ASP A 57 4.95 4.02 15.46
CA ASP A 57 6.08 3.70 14.59
C ASP A 57 6.23 2.19 14.44
N HIS A 58 6.44 1.75 13.22
CA HIS A 58 6.52 0.33 12.88
C HIS A 58 7.31 0.12 11.58
N PHE A 59 7.56 -1.14 11.26
CA PHE A 59 8.15 -1.51 9.97
C PHE A 59 7.53 -2.80 9.48
N HIS A 60 7.70 -3.09 8.19
CA HIS A 60 7.16 -4.28 7.53
C HIS A 60 8.29 -5.15 6.99
N LYS A 61 8.03 -6.45 6.88
CA LYS A 61 8.96 -7.43 6.27
C LYS A 61 8.31 -8.22 5.14
N ILE A 62 7.06 -7.92 4.80
CA ILE A 62 6.35 -8.57 3.70
C ILE A 62 5.81 -7.50 2.75
N ILE A 63 5.56 -7.92 1.52
CA ILE A 63 4.95 -7.06 0.52
C ILE A 63 3.57 -6.65 1.01
N ASN A 64 3.31 -5.35 1.06
CA ASN A 64 1.98 -4.84 1.28
C ASN A 64 1.76 -3.55 0.48
N CYS A 65 0.57 -3.43 -0.05
CA CYS A 65 0.20 -2.31 -0.91
C CYS A 65 -1.31 -2.14 -0.88
N GLY A 66 -1.78 -0.99 -1.31
CA GLY A 66 -3.20 -0.74 -1.27
C GLY A 66 -3.61 0.52 -2.00
N VAL A 67 -4.88 0.86 -1.80
CA VAL A 67 -5.49 2.04 -2.40
C VAL A 67 -6.23 2.80 -1.32
N VAL A 68 -6.01 4.11 -1.25
CA VAL A 68 -6.82 5.00 -0.42
C VAL A 68 -8.15 5.18 -1.15
N THR A 69 -9.26 4.87 -0.48
CA THR A 69 -10.59 4.95 -1.08
C THR A 69 -11.39 6.17 -0.59
N LYS A 70 -11.03 6.72 0.57
CA LYS A 70 -11.65 7.93 1.15
C LYS A 70 -10.61 8.74 1.88
N GLY A 71 -10.72 10.06 1.78
CA GLY A 71 -9.84 10.97 2.51
C GLY A 71 -8.41 10.92 2.01
N GLN A 72 -7.46 11.01 2.93
CA GLN A 72 -6.03 10.99 2.62
C GLN A 72 -5.24 10.44 3.79
N ILE A 73 -4.08 9.85 3.47
CA ILE A 73 -3.13 9.35 4.47
C ILE A 73 -1.76 9.95 4.17
N THR A 74 -1.07 10.41 5.18
CA THR A 74 0.32 10.85 5.08
C THR A 74 1.21 9.81 5.73
N LEU A 75 2.19 9.32 4.96
CA LEU A 75 3.18 8.37 5.43
C LEU A 75 4.46 9.14 5.76
N VAL A 76 5.02 8.87 6.93
CA VAL A 76 6.22 9.56 7.42
C VAL A 76 7.26 8.53 7.82
N CYS A 77 8.44 8.58 7.19
CA CYS A 77 9.57 7.72 7.53
C CYS A 77 10.48 8.37 8.57
N ALA A 78 11.13 7.53 9.35
CA ALA A 78 12.14 7.99 10.31
C ALA A 78 13.28 8.77 9.66
N ASN A 79 13.56 8.52 8.36
CA ASN A 79 14.57 9.26 7.61
C ASN A 79 14.12 10.65 7.14
N GLY A 80 12.90 11.08 7.49
CA GLY A 80 12.35 12.38 7.14
C GLY A 80 11.57 12.42 5.83
N ARG A 81 11.56 11.35 5.05
CA ARG A 81 10.74 11.29 3.82
C ARG A 81 9.27 11.14 4.19
N GLU A 82 8.41 11.81 3.43
CA GLU A 82 6.98 11.67 3.63
C GLU A 82 6.24 11.68 2.30
N LYS A 83 5.06 11.09 2.29
CA LYS A 83 4.20 11.04 1.11
C LYS A 83 2.74 11.09 1.55
N THR A 84 1.97 11.95 0.92
CA THR A 84 0.52 11.98 1.10
C THR A 84 -0.14 11.24 -0.06
N VAL A 85 -1.01 10.29 0.27
CA VAL A 85 -1.76 9.49 -0.69
C VAL A 85 -3.23 9.90 -0.58
N MET A 86 -3.81 10.32 -1.69
CA MET A 86 -5.18 10.80 -1.76
C MET A 86 -6.13 9.69 -2.20
N ALA A 87 -7.42 9.87 -1.93
CA ALA A 87 -8.45 8.93 -2.40
C ALA A 87 -8.30 8.66 -3.91
N GLY A 88 -8.32 7.39 -4.28
CA GLY A 88 -8.11 6.93 -5.67
C GLY A 88 -6.66 6.63 -6.01
N GLU A 89 -5.72 6.97 -5.15
CA GLU A 89 -4.30 6.71 -5.38
C GLU A 89 -3.82 5.46 -4.66
N ALA A 90 -2.81 4.80 -5.25
CA ALA A 90 -2.21 3.60 -4.69
C ALA A 90 -0.96 3.93 -3.88
N VAL A 91 -0.65 3.04 -2.94
CA VAL A 91 0.58 3.10 -2.16
C VAL A 91 1.19 1.70 -2.09
N VAL A 92 2.50 1.62 -2.28
CA VAL A 92 3.28 0.40 -2.06
C VAL A 92 4.17 0.67 -0.85
N GLU A 93 3.95 -0.09 0.22
CA GLU A 93 4.67 0.13 1.47
C GLU A 93 6.14 -0.27 1.37
N ILE A 94 6.93 0.29 2.28
CA ILE A 94 8.38 0.12 2.29
C ILE A 94 8.79 -1.04 3.19
N ASP A 95 9.89 -1.68 2.84
CA ASP A 95 10.44 -2.81 3.59
C ASP A 95 11.52 -2.35 4.57
N GLY A 96 11.38 -2.75 5.84
CA GLY A 96 12.43 -2.59 6.85
C GLY A 96 12.63 -1.18 7.40
N GLU A 97 12.11 -0.15 6.77
CA GLU A 97 12.26 1.23 7.23
C GLU A 97 11.16 1.58 8.23
N VAL A 98 11.55 2.16 9.36
CA VAL A 98 10.59 2.59 10.38
C VAL A 98 9.78 3.78 9.88
N HIS A 99 8.47 3.68 10.00
CA HIS A 99 7.54 4.72 9.54
C HIS A 99 6.23 4.68 10.33
N HIS A 100 5.41 5.67 10.09
CA HIS A 100 4.04 5.70 10.58
C HIS A 100 3.12 6.31 9.53
N GLY A 101 1.82 6.08 9.70
CA GLY A 101 0.79 6.69 8.88
C GLY A 101 -0.08 7.60 9.72
N GLU A 102 -0.53 8.71 9.15
CA GLU A 102 -1.40 9.64 9.85
C GLU A 102 -2.49 10.18 8.94
N ASN A 103 -3.65 10.43 9.53
CA ASN A 103 -4.72 11.15 8.87
C ASN A 103 -4.67 12.60 9.36
N CYS A 104 -4.10 13.48 8.55
CA CYS A 104 -3.98 14.90 8.88
C CYS A 104 -5.25 15.70 8.56
N GLY A 105 -6.28 15.03 8.03
CA GLY A 105 -7.52 15.68 7.62
C GLY A 105 -8.60 15.69 8.70
N ASP A 106 -9.72 16.30 8.38
CA ASP A 106 -10.86 16.47 9.27
C ASP A 106 -11.97 15.45 9.03
N ILE A 107 -11.79 14.55 8.06
CA ILE A 107 -12.72 13.45 7.75
C ILE A 107 -12.02 12.11 7.92
N PRO A 108 -12.76 11.02 8.19
CA PRO A 108 -12.16 9.70 8.23
C PRO A 108 -11.51 9.34 6.90
N ALA A 109 -10.39 8.64 6.95
CA ALA A 109 -9.73 8.08 5.77
C ALA A 109 -9.93 6.57 5.74
N GLU A 110 -10.09 6.01 4.55
CA GLU A 110 -10.24 4.58 4.35
C GLU A 110 -9.17 4.10 3.38
N VAL A 111 -8.50 3.01 3.76
CA VAL A 111 -7.46 2.38 2.95
C VAL A 111 -7.75 0.89 2.85
N ILE A 112 -7.72 0.35 1.65
CA ILE A 112 -7.81 -1.09 1.42
C ILE A 112 -6.38 -1.58 1.19
N MET A 113 -5.87 -2.43 2.10
CA MET A 113 -4.50 -2.94 2.07
C MET A 113 -4.46 -4.43 1.78
N PHE A 114 -3.56 -4.81 0.88
CA PHE A 114 -3.25 -6.16 0.48
C PHE A 114 -1.91 -6.56 1.07
N TYR A 115 -1.83 -7.78 1.61
CA TYR A 115 -0.59 -8.38 2.15
C TYR A 115 -0.31 -9.70 1.46
N ALA A 116 0.94 -9.90 1.05
CA ALA A 116 1.41 -11.16 0.48
C ALA A 116 2.38 -11.79 1.48
N GLY A 117 1.87 -12.67 2.33
CA GLY A 117 2.64 -13.33 3.36
C GLY A 117 2.53 -14.84 3.33
N ASP A 118 2.85 -15.49 4.45
CA ASP A 118 2.76 -16.94 4.62
C ASP A 118 1.72 -17.36 5.68
N GLY A 119 0.96 -16.40 6.19
CA GLY A 119 -0.03 -16.62 7.25
C GLY A 119 0.57 -16.58 8.65
N LYS A 120 1.88 -16.45 8.79
CA LYS A 120 2.59 -16.47 10.10
C LYS A 120 3.37 -15.18 10.36
N ILE A 121 3.96 -14.60 9.32
CA ILE A 121 4.72 -13.36 9.45
C ILE A 121 3.76 -12.23 9.83
N PRO A 122 4.01 -11.50 10.92
CA PRO A 122 3.17 -10.35 11.27
C PRO A 122 3.12 -9.31 10.15
N PHE A 123 1.98 -8.63 10.01
CA PHE A 123 1.82 -7.59 9.00
C PHE A 123 2.70 -6.38 9.28
N SER A 124 3.00 -6.12 10.55
CA SER A 124 3.90 -5.06 10.95
C SER A 124 4.60 -5.43 12.27
N PHE A 125 5.73 -4.79 12.50
CA PHE A 125 6.53 -4.98 13.70
C PHE A 125 6.65 -3.64 14.42
N PRO A 126 6.46 -3.59 15.76
CA PRO A 126 6.65 -2.35 16.49
C PRO A 126 8.13 -1.92 16.47
N ALA A 127 8.33 -0.64 16.43
CA ALA A 127 9.68 -0.06 16.44
C ALA A 127 10.02 0.51 17.81
#